data_80a5aff9179c6b43baf42d4b3cb0c087
#
_entry.id   80a5aff9179c6b43baf42d4b3cb0c087
#
_cell.length_a   1.000
_cell.length_b   1.000
_cell.length_c   1.000
_cell.angle_alpha   90.00
_cell.angle_beta   90.00
_cell.angle_gamma   90.00
#
_symmetry.space_group_name_H-M   'P 1'
#
loop_
_entity.id
_entity.type
_entity.pdbx_description
1 polymer ?
#
loop_
_entity_poly.entity_id
_entity_poly.type
_entity_poly.pdbx_seq_one_letter_code
_entity_poly.pdbx_strand_id
1 'polypeptide(L)'
;MSNVGHTYNNLGYNFSHYDYPKMGALGKHFNYFEKDDIGYYEVPTPFTELFAKSTFEQGQILDALISINFNPNYNVTLAHKGYKSLGKYVSTKSRGNQFRLSSIFNSNNDLTKVKLHFTSQNLFNDENGGLDPDSIYFFKQAPDYFVLDDSGNQIQNDDGTYEMIYYDGYLDRSRLGTNIFASGSLYSKRFFTDISRVNINKVEKNTSLIFGYQYTHEYK
;
A
#
# COMPACT_ATOMS: atom_id res chain seq x y z
N MET A 1 5.08 14.01 4.23
CA MET A 1 4.07 12.93 4.08
C MET A 1 4.77 11.68 3.58
N SER A 2 4.37 10.51 4.05
CA SER A 2 4.85 9.25 3.48
C SER A 2 4.37 9.12 2.03
N ASN A 3 5.14 8.41 1.22
CA ASN A 3 4.78 8.11 -0.15
C ASN A 3 3.55 7.19 -0.22
N VAL A 4 2.79 7.23 -1.33
CA VAL A 4 1.70 6.27 -1.55
C VAL A 4 2.26 4.85 -1.54
N GLY A 5 1.71 3.99 -0.69
CA GLY A 5 2.18 2.60 -0.55
C GLY A 5 3.15 2.36 0.60
N HIS A 6 3.84 3.37 1.10
CA HIS A 6 4.67 3.27 2.29
C HIS A 6 3.85 3.31 3.58
N THR A 7 4.44 2.78 4.64
CA THR A 7 3.86 2.84 5.99
C THR A 7 3.72 4.28 6.46
N TYR A 8 2.66 4.57 7.19
CA TYR A 8 2.43 5.86 7.85
C TYR A 8 1.79 5.66 9.22
N ASN A 9 2.00 6.60 10.11
CA ASN A 9 1.32 6.61 11.39
C ASN A 9 -0.09 7.18 11.22
N ASN A 10 -1.09 6.39 11.57
CA ASN A 10 -2.46 6.87 11.66
C ASN A 10 -2.59 7.72 12.93
N LEU A 11 -3.05 8.98 12.79
CA LEU A 11 -3.29 9.87 13.92
C LEU A 11 -4.61 9.55 14.65
N GLY A 12 -5.49 8.75 14.04
CA GLY A 12 -6.70 8.24 14.69
C GLY A 12 -6.38 7.08 15.62
N TYR A 13 -6.92 7.10 16.84
CA TYR A 13 -6.81 5.97 17.75
C TYR A 13 -7.77 4.86 17.31
N ASN A 14 -7.26 3.64 17.19
CA ASN A 14 -8.08 2.46 16.90
C ASN A 14 -8.22 1.64 18.18
N PHE A 15 -9.46 1.46 18.63
CA PHE A 15 -9.79 0.65 19.83
C PHE A 15 -9.75 -0.87 19.58
N SER A 16 -9.41 -1.32 18.38
CA SER A 16 -9.26 -2.75 18.13
C SER A 16 -8.09 -3.31 18.95
N HIS A 17 -8.38 -4.32 19.74
CA HIS A 17 -7.36 -5.06 20.48
C HIS A 17 -6.90 -6.26 19.66
N TYR A 18 -5.59 -6.39 19.51
CA TYR A 18 -4.97 -7.57 18.90
C TYR A 18 -4.10 -8.24 19.96
N ASP A 19 -4.30 -9.54 20.17
CA ASP A 19 -3.51 -10.31 21.13
C ASP A 19 -2.02 -10.39 20.76
N TYR A 20 -1.73 -10.26 19.45
CA TYR A 20 -0.38 -10.27 18.90
C TYR A 20 -0.14 -9.07 17.99
N PRO A 21 1.10 -8.54 17.96
CA PRO A 21 1.45 -7.48 17.00
C PRO A 21 1.28 -7.97 15.56
N LYS A 22 0.79 -7.08 14.71
CA LYS A 22 0.73 -7.35 13.26
C LYS A 22 2.15 -7.55 12.74
N MET A 23 2.41 -8.67 12.08
CA MET A 23 3.72 -9.07 11.58
C MET A 23 3.71 -9.23 10.04
N GLY A 24 4.90 -9.30 9.45
CA GLY A 24 5.09 -9.64 8.05
C GLY A 24 4.62 -8.56 7.09
N ALA A 25 3.67 -8.88 6.22
CA ALA A 25 3.23 -8.03 5.12
C ALA A 25 2.78 -6.63 5.55
N LEU A 26 2.07 -6.50 6.67
CA LEU A 26 1.58 -5.21 7.16
C LEU A 26 2.68 -4.30 7.73
N GLY A 27 3.80 -4.84 8.16
CA GLY A 27 4.94 -4.05 8.63
C GLY A 27 5.67 -3.34 7.50
N LYS A 28 5.75 -3.95 6.30
CA LYS A 28 6.46 -3.43 5.13
C LYS A 28 5.54 -2.96 4.02
N HIS A 29 4.41 -3.64 3.83
CA HIS A 29 3.49 -3.41 2.73
C HIS A 29 2.11 -3.01 3.27
N PHE A 30 1.99 -1.78 3.70
CA PHE A 30 0.80 -1.24 4.37
C PHE A 30 -0.50 -1.40 3.55
N ASN A 31 -0.40 -1.43 2.23
CA ASN A 31 -1.56 -1.61 1.35
C ASN A 31 -1.95 -3.08 1.10
N TYR A 32 -1.33 -4.03 1.78
CA TYR A 32 -1.70 -5.44 1.64
C TYR A 32 -3.10 -5.68 2.21
N PHE A 33 -3.95 -6.33 1.43
CA PHE A 33 -5.29 -6.76 1.86
C PHE A 33 -5.22 -8.12 2.55
N GLU A 34 -5.51 -8.13 3.84
CA GLU A 34 -5.74 -9.36 4.58
C GLU A 34 -7.11 -9.97 4.25
N LYS A 35 -7.38 -11.18 4.79
CA LYS A 35 -8.65 -11.86 4.51
C LYS A 35 -9.87 -11.06 4.96
N ASP A 36 -9.73 -10.32 6.06
CA ASP A 36 -10.81 -9.55 6.68
C ASP A 36 -11.01 -8.17 6.03
N ASP A 37 -10.08 -7.73 5.18
CA ASP A 37 -10.17 -6.48 4.42
C ASP A 37 -10.98 -6.65 3.12
N ILE A 38 -11.38 -7.86 2.77
CA ILE A 38 -12.11 -8.13 1.54
C ILE A 38 -13.60 -7.91 1.75
N GLY A 39 -14.16 -6.90 1.03
CA GLY A 39 -15.59 -6.62 1.05
C GLY A 39 -16.43 -7.65 0.29
N TYR A 40 -17.60 -7.94 0.84
CA TYR A 40 -18.65 -8.70 0.19
C TYR A 40 -19.89 -7.81 0.10
N TYR A 41 -20.52 -7.79 -1.06
CA TYR A 41 -21.55 -6.83 -1.39
C TYR A 41 -22.86 -7.52 -1.68
N GLU A 42 -23.95 -6.87 -1.33
CA GLU A 42 -25.31 -7.22 -1.70
C GLU A 42 -25.94 -5.95 -2.26
N VAL A 43 -26.08 -5.86 -3.57
CA VAL A 43 -26.51 -4.64 -4.25
C VAL A 43 -27.81 -4.84 -5.01
N PRO A 44 -28.83 -4.00 -4.86
CA PRO A 44 -30.10 -4.14 -5.58
C PRO A 44 -29.97 -3.90 -7.10
N THR A 45 -28.97 -3.09 -7.49
CA THR A 45 -28.63 -2.77 -8.89
C THR A 45 -27.12 -2.88 -9.07
N PRO A 46 -26.64 -3.11 -10.31
CA PRO A 46 -25.20 -3.07 -10.57
C PRO A 46 -24.55 -1.81 -10.01
N PHE A 47 -23.48 -1.99 -9.25
CA PHE A 47 -22.75 -0.92 -8.61
C PHE A 47 -21.34 -0.85 -9.15
N THR A 48 -20.88 0.33 -9.51
CA THR A 48 -19.51 0.59 -9.97
C THR A 48 -18.92 1.75 -9.18
N GLU A 49 -17.74 1.54 -8.66
CA GLU A 49 -16.93 2.58 -8.02
C GLU A 49 -15.62 2.73 -8.77
N LEU A 50 -15.26 3.96 -9.09
CA LEU A 50 -13.99 4.29 -9.71
C LEU A 50 -13.35 5.44 -8.95
N PHE A 51 -12.24 5.16 -8.30
CA PHE A 51 -11.44 6.15 -7.61
C PHE A 51 -10.10 6.30 -8.33
N ALA A 52 -9.81 7.51 -8.80
CA ALA A 52 -8.54 7.86 -9.42
C ALA A 52 -7.97 9.11 -8.74
N LYS A 53 -6.70 9.06 -8.38
CA LYS A 53 -5.99 10.21 -7.81
C LYS A 53 -4.57 10.26 -8.36
N SER A 54 -4.16 11.47 -8.76
CA SER A 54 -2.77 11.77 -9.09
C SER A 54 -2.23 12.82 -8.13
N THR A 55 -0.94 12.80 -7.89
CA THR A 55 -0.23 13.82 -7.13
C THR A 55 0.77 14.53 -8.02
N PHE A 56 1.05 15.80 -7.75
CA PHE A 56 1.90 16.67 -8.57
C PHE A 56 3.31 16.09 -8.77
N GLU A 57 3.85 15.41 -7.77
CA GLU A 57 5.17 14.80 -7.81
C GLU A 57 5.09 13.28 -7.96
N GLN A 58 4.51 12.79 -9.09
CA GLN A 58 4.72 11.43 -9.57
C GLN A 58 4.03 10.30 -8.80
N GLY A 59 2.88 10.58 -8.19
CA GLY A 59 2.04 9.56 -7.60
C GLY A 59 0.74 9.35 -8.37
N GLN A 60 0.36 8.10 -8.58
CA GLN A 60 -0.92 7.72 -9.18
C GLN A 60 -1.54 6.58 -8.39
N ILE A 61 -2.84 6.64 -8.17
CA ILE A 61 -3.63 5.55 -7.61
C ILE A 61 -4.92 5.42 -8.41
N LEU A 62 -5.27 4.20 -8.73
CA LEU A 62 -6.54 3.81 -9.35
C LEU A 62 -7.11 2.65 -8.51
N ASP A 63 -8.32 2.79 -8.01
CA ASP A 63 -9.09 1.72 -7.39
C ASP A 63 -10.44 1.64 -8.09
N ALA A 64 -10.71 0.51 -8.71
CA ALA A 64 -11.92 0.27 -9.48
C ALA A 64 -12.63 -0.96 -8.93
N LEU A 65 -13.94 -0.87 -8.79
CA LEU A 65 -14.78 -1.94 -8.30
C LEU A 65 -16.08 -2.00 -9.11
N ILE A 66 -16.49 -3.20 -9.46
CA ILE A 66 -17.81 -3.48 -10.01
C ILE A 66 -18.45 -4.64 -9.26
N SER A 67 -19.69 -4.47 -8.84
CA SER A 67 -20.47 -5.46 -8.11
C SER A 67 -21.83 -5.68 -8.77
N ILE A 68 -22.18 -6.94 -9.00
CA ILE A 68 -23.39 -7.32 -9.73
C ILE A 68 -24.06 -8.47 -8.99
N ASN A 69 -25.37 -8.36 -8.77
CA ASN A 69 -26.22 -9.48 -8.40
C ASN A 69 -26.72 -10.18 -9.65
N PHE A 70 -26.37 -11.46 -9.82
CA PHE A 70 -26.93 -12.30 -10.89
C PHE A 70 -28.35 -12.74 -10.57
N ASN A 71 -28.65 -12.86 -9.29
CA ASN A 71 -29.99 -13.08 -8.76
C ASN A 71 -30.03 -12.50 -7.32
N PRO A 72 -31.20 -12.42 -6.65
CA PRO A 72 -31.31 -11.85 -5.31
C PRO A 72 -30.39 -12.48 -4.26
N ASN A 73 -29.96 -13.71 -4.49
CA ASN A 73 -29.22 -14.53 -3.54
C ASN A 73 -27.72 -14.61 -3.85
N TYR A 74 -27.28 -14.12 -5.01
CA TYR A 74 -25.92 -14.34 -5.50
C TYR A 74 -25.31 -13.06 -6.06
N ASN A 75 -24.26 -12.60 -5.41
CA ASN A 75 -23.47 -11.45 -5.83
C ASN A 75 -22.07 -11.87 -6.23
N VAL A 76 -21.52 -11.18 -7.21
CA VAL A 76 -20.12 -11.25 -7.60
C VAL A 76 -19.56 -9.83 -7.70
N THR A 77 -18.39 -9.63 -7.10
CA THR A 77 -17.68 -8.35 -7.12
C THR A 77 -16.27 -8.55 -7.65
N LEU A 78 -15.90 -7.74 -8.62
CA LEU A 78 -14.57 -7.65 -9.19
C LEU A 78 -13.96 -6.31 -8.80
N ALA A 79 -12.74 -6.30 -8.30
CA ALA A 79 -12.05 -5.08 -7.96
C ALA A 79 -10.56 -5.15 -8.33
N HIS A 80 -10.01 -4.00 -8.72
CA HIS A 80 -8.61 -3.83 -9.04
C HIS A 80 -8.09 -2.53 -8.44
N LYS A 81 -7.00 -2.61 -7.69
CA LYS A 81 -6.29 -1.45 -7.16
C LYS A 81 -4.86 -1.43 -7.68
N GLY A 82 -4.53 -0.39 -8.42
CA GLY A 82 -3.17 -0.12 -8.89
C GLY A 82 -2.65 1.18 -8.30
N TYR A 83 -1.39 1.21 -7.89
CA TYR A 83 -0.72 2.45 -7.53
C TYR A 83 0.74 2.42 -7.90
N LYS A 84 1.28 3.60 -8.17
CA LYS A 84 2.71 3.83 -8.43
C LYS A 84 3.08 5.21 -7.92
N SER A 85 4.18 5.31 -7.22
CA SER A 85 4.75 6.59 -6.83
C SER A 85 6.27 6.48 -6.80
N LEU A 86 6.96 7.51 -7.29
CA LEU A 86 8.43 7.59 -7.20
C LEU A 86 8.87 8.10 -5.84
N GLY A 87 7.98 8.85 -5.16
CA GLY A 87 8.31 9.51 -3.90
C GLY A 87 9.11 10.77 -4.08
N LYS A 88 9.19 11.57 -3.03
CA LYS A 88 9.91 12.82 -3.01
C LYS A 88 11.41 12.65 -2.74
N TYR A 89 11.78 11.58 -2.05
CA TYR A 89 13.16 11.34 -1.63
C TYR A 89 13.81 10.21 -2.43
N VAL A 90 15.13 10.15 -2.43
CA VAL A 90 15.90 9.08 -3.06
C VAL A 90 15.51 7.73 -2.48
N SER A 91 15.38 6.71 -3.34
CA SER A 91 15.03 5.33 -2.97
C SER A 91 13.75 5.21 -2.13
N THR A 92 12.68 5.91 -2.55
CA THR A 92 11.35 5.81 -1.91
C THR A 92 10.25 5.41 -2.89
N LYS A 93 10.61 4.75 -3.99
CA LYS A 93 9.64 4.27 -4.98
C LYS A 93 8.74 3.21 -4.37
N SER A 94 7.45 3.29 -4.69
CA SER A 94 6.47 2.26 -4.37
C SER A 94 5.57 1.96 -5.56
N ARG A 95 5.10 0.73 -5.65
CA ARG A 95 4.11 0.29 -6.61
C ARG A 95 3.31 -0.87 -6.07
N GLY A 96 2.05 -0.98 -6.47
CA GLY A 96 1.21 -2.10 -6.16
C GLY A 96 0.22 -2.39 -7.26
N ASN A 97 -0.08 -3.67 -7.41
CA ASN A 97 -1.10 -4.19 -8.30
C ASN A 97 -1.86 -5.27 -7.55
N GLN A 98 -3.16 -5.05 -7.34
CA GLN A 98 -3.98 -5.88 -6.48
C GLN A 98 -5.31 -6.17 -7.16
N PHE A 99 -5.51 -7.42 -7.48
CA PHE A 99 -6.75 -7.94 -8.04
C PHE A 99 -7.54 -8.65 -6.94
N ARG A 100 -8.85 -8.39 -6.88
CA ARG A 100 -9.77 -8.97 -5.91
C ARG A 100 -11.04 -9.44 -6.63
N LEU A 101 -11.40 -10.68 -6.42
CA LEU A 101 -12.67 -11.24 -6.83
C LEU A 101 -13.37 -11.77 -5.59
N SER A 102 -14.55 -11.27 -5.26
CA SER A 102 -15.34 -11.77 -4.14
C SER A 102 -16.75 -12.15 -4.59
N SER A 103 -17.33 -13.10 -3.89
CA SER A 103 -18.66 -13.58 -4.15
C SER A 103 -19.35 -13.96 -2.86
N ILE A 104 -20.64 -13.69 -2.78
CA ILE A 104 -21.49 -14.07 -1.66
C ILE A 104 -22.76 -14.74 -2.19
N PHE A 105 -23.12 -15.82 -1.55
CA PHE A 105 -24.38 -16.55 -1.79
C PHE A 105 -25.15 -16.69 -0.49
N ASN A 106 -26.40 -16.28 -0.50
CA ASN A 106 -27.37 -16.47 0.58
C ASN A 106 -28.47 -17.43 0.12
N SER A 107 -28.74 -18.46 0.88
CA SER A 107 -29.87 -19.38 0.58
C SER A 107 -31.21 -18.66 0.74
N ASN A 108 -32.24 -19.07 -0.02
CA ASN A 108 -33.60 -18.49 0.02
C ASN A 108 -34.26 -18.46 1.40
N ASN A 109 -33.81 -19.30 2.30
CA ASN A 109 -34.31 -19.36 3.68
C ASN A 109 -33.32 -18.75 4.70
N ASP A 110 -32.29 -18.03 4.22
CA ASP A 110 -31.23 -17.42 5.02
C ASP A 110 -30.49 -18.35 5.98
N LEU A 111 -30.65 -19.68 5.81
CA LEU A 111 -30.01 -20.67 6.68
C LEU A 111 -28.55 -20.95 6.29
N THR A 112 -28.17 -20.67 5.06
CA THR A 112 -26.83 -20.94 4.58
C THR A 112 -26.28 -19.71 3.89
N LYS A 113 -25.12 -19.28 4.29
CA LYS A 113 -24.35 -18.17 3.71
C LYS A 113 -22.99 -18.68 3.30
N VAL A 114 -22.62 -18.44 2.06
CA VAL A 114 -21.30 -18.81 1.52
C VAL A 114 -20.59 -17.56 1.05
N LYS A 115 -19.37 -17.36 1.51
CA LYS A 115 -18.47 -16.30 1.06
C LYS A 115 -17.26 -16.92 0.40
N LEU A 116 -16.91 -16.41 -0.74
CA LEU A 116 -15.72 -16.82 -1.50
C LEU A 116 -14.92 -15.58 -1.86
N HIS A 117 -13.60 -15.65 -1.81
CA HIS A 117 -12.79 -14.65 -2.47
C HIS A 117 -11.49 -15.23 -3.03
N PHE A 118 -11.04 -14.63 -4.10
CA PHE A 118 -9.70 -14.80 -4.66
C PHE A 118 -8.99 -13.45 -4.70
N THR A 119 -7.75 -13.40 -4.24
CA THR A 119 -6.90 -12.22 -4.35
C THR A 119 -5.58 -12.56 -4.99
N SER A 120 -5.07 -11.62 -5.81
CA SER A 120 -3.72 -11.68 -6.35
C SER A 120 -3.09 -10.31 -6.11
N GLN A 121 -2.01 -10.26 -5.34
CA GLN A 121 -1.37 -9.03 -4.90
C GLN A 121 0.11 -9.05 -5.21
N ASN A 122 0.60 -7.96 -5.77
CA ASN A 122 2.00 -7.72 -6.05
C ASN A 122 2.35 -6.32 -5.57
N LEU A 123 3.14 -6.23 -4.52
CA LEU A 123 3.54 -4.99 -3.86
C LEU A 123 5.06 -4.86 -3.87
N PHE A 124 5.54 -3.65 -4.11
CA PHE A 124 6.95 -3.33 -4.17
C PHE A 124 7.20 -1.99 -3.48
N ASN A 125 8.19 -1.93 -2.60
CA ASN A 125 8.63 -0.73 -1.93
C ASN A 125 10.15 -0.67 -1.90
N ASP A 126 10.72 0.49 -2.24
CA ASP A 126 12.11 0.81 -1.96
C ASP A 126 12.25 1.33 -0.53
N GLU A 127 13.39 1.02 0.09
CA GLU A 127 13.76 1.44 1.44
C GLU A 127 15.10 2.17 1.37
N ASN A 128 15.17 3.38 1.91
CA ASN A 128 16.38 4.20 1.86
C ASN A 128 17.19 4.22 3.17
N GLY A 129 16.69 3.62 4.23
CA GLY A 129 17.39 3.52 5.52
C GLY A 129 17.69 4.86 6.22
N GLY A 130 17.12 5.95 5.73
CA GLY A 130 17.37 7.30 6.23
C GLY A 130 18.52 8.01 5.50
N LEU A 131 18.90 9.18 6.00
CA LEU A 131 19.98 9.99 5.44
C LEU A 131 21.36 9.41 5.81
N ASP A 132 22.32 9.53 4.92
CA ASP A 132 23.72 9.29 5.24
C ASP A 132 24.27 10.38 6.21
N PRO A 133 25.41 10.15 6.86
CA PRO A 133 25.97 11.09 7.85
C PRO A 133 26.21 12.50 7.30
N ASP A 134 26.71 12.61 6.07
CA ASP A 134 26.99 13.89 5.43
C ASP A 134 25.68 14.61 5.08
N SER A 135 24.72 13.89 4.56
CA SER A 135 23.38 14.44 4.26
C SER A 135 22.62 14.87 5.52
N ILE A 136 22.88 14.26 6.69
CA ILE A 136 22.32 14.74 7.97
C ILE A 136 22.82 16.13 8.29
N TYR A 137 24.11 16.41 8.05
CA TYR A 137 24.66 17.73 8.23
C TYR A 137 24.00 18.75 7.31
N PHE A 138 23.91 18.47 6.01
CA PHE A 138 23.24 19.34 5.05
C PHE A 138 21.76 19.54 5.37
N PHE A 139 21.06 18.50 5.82
CA PHE A 139 19.65 18.59 6.21
C PHE A 139 19.42 19.54 7.38
N LYS A 140 20.34 19.55 8.36
CA LYS A 140 20.22 20.36 9.57
C LYS A 140 20.68 21.81 9.38
N GLN A 141 21.78 21.99 8.67
CA GLN A 141 22.47 23.27 8.59
C GLN A 141 22.16 24.06 7.32
N ALA A 142 21.73 23.33 6.23
CA ALA A 142 21.57 23.93 4.90
C ALA A 142 22.71 24.88 4.55
N PRO A 143 23.99 24.42 4.63
CA PRO A 143 25.13 25.31 4.43
C PRO A 143 25.22 25.75 2.96
N ASP A 144 25.68 26.95 2.73
CA ASP A 144 26.12 27.37 1.41
C ASP A 144 27.28 26.47 0.96
N TYR A 145 27.34 26.14 -0.32
CA TYR A 145 28.42 25.30 -0.84
C TYR A 145 29.01 25.84 -2.13
N PHE A 146 30.27 25.50 -2.35
CA PHE A 146 30.98 25.83 -3.58
C PHE A 146 30.47 24.96 -4.75
N VAL A 147 30.33 25.61 -5.92
CA VAL A 147 30.06 24.86 -7.17
C VAL A 147 31.36 24.18 -7.59
N LEU A 148 31.25 22.91 -7.93
CA LEU A 148 32.38 22.09 -8.38
C LEU A 148 32.28 21.84 -9.88
N ASP A 149 33.42 21.81 -10.56
CA ASP A 149 33.55 21.37 -11.93
C ASP A 149 33.41 19.84 -12.05
N ASP A 150 33.39 19.29 -13.28
CA ASP A 150 33.30 17.85 -13.55
C ASP A 150 34.47 17.05 -12.97
N SER A 151 35.56 17.74 -12.56
CA SER A 151 36.76 17.14 -11.94
C SER A 151 36.76 17.24 -10.42
N GLY A 152 35.73 17.90 -9.84
CA GLY A 152 35.56 18.09 -8.40
C GLY A 152 36.31 19.29 -7.83
N ASN A 153 36.83 20.22 -8.67
CA ASN A 153 37.46 21.43 -8.21
C ASN A 153 36.45 22.58 -8.08
N GLN A 154 36.68 23.49 -7.16
CA GLN A 154 35.87 24.70 -6.98
C GLN A 154 36.00 25.61 -8.22
N ILE A 155 34.88 26.04 -8.78
CA ILE A 155 34.83 26.96 -9.90
C ILE A 155 35.17 28.36 -9.38
N GLN A 156 36.20 29.00 -9.99
CA GLN A 156 36.62 30.36 -9.67
C GLN A 156 36.08 31.32 -10.71
N ASN A 157 35.48 32.42 -10.24
CA ASN A 157 35.04 33.53 -11.07
C ASN A 157 36.21 34.36 -11.57
N ASP A 158 35.99 35.21 -12.58
CA ASP A 158 37.01 36.10 -13.15
C ASP A 158 37.56 37.12 -12.15
N ASP A 159 36.84 37.43 -11.08
CA ASP A 159 37.22 38.32 -10.00
C ASP A 159 38.04 37.62 -8.88
N GLY A 160 38.34 36.36 -9.03
CA GLY A 160 39.07 35.55 -8.06
C GLY A 160 38.24 34.98 -6.92
N THR A 161 36.94 35.23 -6.86
CA THR A 161 36.01 34.60 -5.92
C THR A 161 35.58 33.22 -6.40
N TYR A 162 35.15 32.39 -5.48
CA TYR A 162 34.60 31.07 -5.82
C TYR A 162 33.10 31.15 -6.03
N GLU A 163 32.61 30.45 -7.05
CA GLU A 163 31.18 30.33 -7.28
C GLU A 163 30.51 29.53 -6.14
N MET A 164 29.51 30.14 -5.50
CA MET A 164 28.80 29.55 -4.38
C MET A 164 27.30 29.51 -4.66
N ILE A 165 26.67 28.43 -4.21
CA ILE A 165 25.22 28.35 -4.14
C ILE A 165 24.79 28.68 -2.71
N TYR A 166 23.99 29.74 -2.60
CA TYR A 166 23.41 30.19 -1.34
C TYR A 166 22.02 29.59 -1.18
N TYR A 167 21.80 28.93 -0.06
CA TYR A 167 20.45 28.44 0.29
C TYR A 167 19.68 29.54 1.02
N ASP A 168 18.93 30.35 0.32
CA ASP A 168 18.03 31.38 0.89
C ASP A 168 16.88 30.74 1.74
N GLY A 169 17.24 29.87 2.68
CA GLY A 169 16.35 29.14 3.55
C GLY A 169 15.68 27.90 2.92
N TYR A 170 15.97 27.58 1.65
CA TYR A 170 15.42 26.40 0.98
C TYR A 170 16.52 25.44 0.52
N LEU A 171 16.59 24.31 1.19
CA LEU A 171 17.40 23.16 0.76
C LEU A 171 16.53 22.15 0.04
N ASP A 172 16.89 21.74 -1.18
CA ASP A 172 16.24 20.62 -1.87
C ASP A 172 16.59 19.28 -1.20
N ARG A 173 15.84 18.98 -0.16
CA ARG A 173 16.00 17.76 0.63
C ARG A 173 15.68 16.48 -0.15
N SER A 174 15.10 16.59 -1.34
CA SER A 174 14.74 15.45 -2.16
C SER A 174 15.95 14.73 -2.74
N ARG A 175 17.08 15.41 -2.86
CA ARG A 175 18.34 14.93 -3.48
C ARG A 175 19.39 14.49 -2.48
N LEU A 176 19.12 14.60 -1.18
CA LEU A 176 20.07 14.17 -0.16
C LEU A 176 20.36 12.68 -0.24
N GLY A 177 21.61 12.32 -0.03
CA GLY A 177 22.09 10.94 -0.04
C GLY A 177 21.43 10.08 1.04
N THR A 178 21.35 8.80 0.79
CA THR A 178 20.68 7.83 1.68
C THR A 178 21.62 6.71 2.05
N ASN A 179 21.39 6.15 3.24
CA ASN A 179 22.29 5.19 3.87
C ASN A 179 22.23 3.81 3.22
N ILE A 180 21.08 3.43 2.67
CA ILE A 180 20.81 2.09 2.15
C ILE A 180 20.00 2.21 0.85
N PHE A 181 20.29 1.30 -0.09
CA PHE A 181 19.47 1.07 -1.26
C PHE A 181 18.94 -0.37 -1.17
N ALA A 182 17.76 -0.52 -0.58
CA ALA A 182 17.10 -1.80 -0.45
C ALA A 182 15.72 -1.76 -1.11
N SER A 183 15.21 -2.93 -1.50
CA SER A 183 13.86 -3.06 -2.02
C SER A 183 13.18 -4.29 -1.43
N GLY A 184 11.89 -4.18 -1.15
CA GLY A 184 11.05 -5.28 -0.71
C GLY A 184 9.96 -5.57 -1.72
N SER A 185 9.77 -6.85 -2.05
CA SER A 185 8.68 -7.31 -2.92
C SER A 185 7.83 -8.35 -2.20
N LEU A 186 6.51 -8.20 -2.29
CA LEU A 186 5.55 -9.14 -1.75
C LEU A 186 4.61 -9.62 -2.85
N TYR A 187 4.62 -10.92 -3.11
CA TYR A 187 3.69 -11.59 -4.02
C TYR A 187 2.78 -12.50 -3.22
N SER A 188 1.46 -12.31 -3.35
CA SER A 188 0.48 -13.12 -2.65
C SER A 188 -0.64 -13.53 -3.59
N LYS A 189 -1.02 -14.81 -3.55
CA LYS A 189 -2.26 -15.31 -4.12
C LYS A 189 -3.02 -16.05 -3.03
N ARG A 190 -4.28 -15.70 -2.83
CA ARG A 190 -5.11 -16.31 -1.80
C ARG A 190 -6.46 -16.70 -2.36
N PHE A 191 -6.88 -17.90 -2.07
CA PHE A 191 -8.25 -18.37 -2.22
C PHE A 191 -8.83 -18.60 -0.83
N PHE A 192 -10.05 -18.12 -0.59
CA PHE A 192 -10.71 -18.21 0.70
C PHE A 192 -12.17 -18.61 0.52
N THR A 193 -12.65 -19.48 1.40
CA THR A 193 -14.05 -19.91 1.46
C THR A 193 -14.51 -19.91 2.90
N ASP A 194 -15.64 -19.29 3.16
CA ASP A 194 -16.35 -19.34 4.43
C ASP A 194 -17.79 -19.81 4.20
N ILE A 195 -18.19 -20.88 4.87
CA ILE A 195 -19.53 -21.43 4.80
C ILE A 195 -20.14 -21.43 6.19
N SER A 196 -21.17 -20.64 6.39
CA SER A 196 -21.93 -20.58 7.61
C SER A 196 -23.34 -21.17 7.41
N ARG A 197 -23.78 -22.01 8.32
CA ARG A 197 -25.11 -22.60 8.28
C ARG A 197 -25.75 -22.56 9.67
N VAL A 198 -26.99 -22.05 9.72
CA VAL A 198 -27.83 -22.04 10.92
C VAL A 198 -28.66 -23.32 10.96
N ASN A 199 -28.60 -24.08 12.04
CA ASN A 199 -29.40 -25.28 12.23
C ASN A 199 -30.62 -24.96 13.10
N ILE A 200 -31.81 -24.92 12.52
CA ILE A 200 -33.07 -24.55 13.18
C ILE A 200 -33.45 -25.53 14.31
N ASN A 201 -33.06 -26.81 14.22
CA ASN A 201 -33.44 -27.84 15.18
C ASN A 201 -32.65 -27.80 16.51
N LYS A 202 -31.66 -26.94 16.63
CA LYS A 202 -30.92 -26.67 17.86
C LYS A 202 -30.72 -25.17 17.98
N VAL A 203 -31.53 -24.55 18.77
CA VAL A 203 -31.67 -23.10 18.96
C VAL A 203 -30.37 -22.34 19.29
N GLU A 204 -29.22 -23.00 19.41
CA GLU A 204 -28.00 -22.36 19.91
C GLU A 204 -26.67 -22.68 19.19
N LYS A 205 -26.66 -23.33 18.04
CA LYS A 205 -25.36 -23.63 17.37
C LYS A 205 -25.31 -23.17 15.93
N ASN A 206 -24.68 -22.00 15.72
CA ASN A 206 -24.11 -21.63 14.45
C ASN A 206 -22.87 -22.51 14.20
N THR A 207 -22.85 -23.26 13.11
CA THR A 207 -21.65 -23.98 12.69
C THR A 207 -21.06 -23.25 11.50
N SER A 208 -19.87 -22.71 11.68
CA SER A 208 -19.08 -22.08 10.63
C SER A 208 -17.96 -23.04 10.26
N LEU A 209 -17.82 -23.30 8.96
CA LEU A 209 -16.73 -24.09 8.40
C LEU A 209 -15.94 -23.20 7.47
N ILE A 210 -14.66 -22.96 7.80
CA ILE A 210 -13.80 -22.05 7.04
C ILE A 210 -12.70 -22.87 6.40
N PHE A 211 -12.60 -22.80 5.07
CA PHE A 211 -11.47 -23.33 4.33
C PHE A 211 -10.73 -22.19 3.65
N GLY A 212 -9.43 -22.12 3.81
CA GLY A 212 -8.59 -21.14 3.17
C GLY A 212 -7.28 -21.75 2.71
N TYR A 213 -6.81 -21.36 1.53
CA TYR A 213 -5.46 -21.57 1.06
C TYR A 213 -4.85 -20.23 0.70
N GLN A 214 -3.69 -19.94 1.29
CA GLN A 214 -2.92 -18.73 1.00
C GLN A 214 -1.50 -19.13 0.61
N TYR A 215 -1.05 -18.64 -0.54
CA TYR A 215 0.34 -18.71 -0.95
C TYR A 215 0.92 -17.29 -0.98
N THR A 216 1.97 -17.07 -0.21
CA THR A 216 2.69 -15.79 -0.16
C THR A 216 4.17 -16.04 -0.38
N HIS A 217 4.79 -15.26 -1.26
CA HIS A 217 6.22 -15.32 -1.52
C HIS A 217 6.81 -13.91 -1.37
N GLU A 218 7.78 -13.76 -0.47
CA GLU A 218 8.47 -12.49 -0.18
C GLU A 218 9.93 -12.60 -0.61
N TYR A 219 10.39 -11.62 -1.38
CA TYR A 219 11.79 -11.43 -1.72
C TYR A 219 12.31 -10.17 -1.03
N LYS A 220 13.50 -10.26 -0.47
CA LYS A 220 14.27 -9.14 0.08
C LYS A 220 15.45 -8.83 -0.81
#